data_f3f3054607cd5e36b7f6b365090a700a
#
_entry.id   f3f3054607cd5e36b7f6b365090a700a
#
_cell.length_a   1.000
_cell.length_b   1.000
_cell.length_c   1.000
_cell.angle_alpha   90.00
_cell.angle_beta   90.00
_cell.angle_gamma   90.00
#
_symmetry.space_group_name_H-M   'P 1'
#
loop_
_entity.id
_entity.type
_entity.pdbx_description
1 polymer ?
#
loop_
_entity_poly.entity_id
_entity_poly.type
_entity_poly.pdbx_seq_one_letter_code
_entity_poly.pdbx_strand_id
1 'polypeptide(L)'
;MAITKEAVIEKIEVVGSWNVQVATDTVIKEDGTEISRSRHRHVLAPCSSTKDSDGKWTHTDTDISGEASEVQAVANAVWTDTVKANYKTFVESQGI
;
A
#
# COMPACT_ATOMS: atom_id res chain seq x y z
N MET A 1 -19.64 31.03 0.95
CA MET A 1 -18.94 29.97 1.73
C MET A 1 -18.64 28.80 0.81
N ALA A 2 -17.35 28.49 0.63
CA ALA A 2 -16.92 27.38 -0.22
C ALA A 2 -16.34 26.27 0.65
N ILE A 3 -16.97 25.10 0.58
CA ILE A 3 -16.50 23.90 1.26
C ILE A 3 -15.82 23.01 0.23
N THR A 4 -14.57 22.64 0.47
CA THR A 4 -13.84 21.74 -0.40
C THR A 4 -13.38 20.52 0.38
N LYS A 5 -13.24 19.41 -0.32
CA LYS A 5 -12.74 18.15 0.21
C LYS A 5 -11.59 17.68 -0.68
N GLU A 6 -10.45 17.38 -0.08
CA GLU A 6 -9.32 16.88 -0.85
C GLU A 6 -8.66 15.73 -0.11
N ALA A 7 -8.08 14.81 -0.88
CA ALA A 7 -7.30 13.70 -0.34
C ALA A 7 -5.82 14.05 -0.49
N VAL A 8 -5.08 13.96 0.61
CA VAL A 8 -3.65 14.26 0.65
C VAL A 8 -2.91 13.04 1.14
N ILE A 9 -1.93 12.59 0.35
CA ILE A 9 -1.04 11.52 0.81
C ILE A 9 -0.06 12.16 1.80
N GLU A 10 -0.25 11.85 3.08
CA GLU A 10 0.56 12.44 4.14
C GLU A 10 1.83 11.67 4.38
N LYS A 11 1.82 10.35 4.15
CA LYS A 11 2.96 9.51 4.46
C LYS A 11 2.96 8.25 3.61
N ILE A 12 4.14 7.88 3.11
CA ILE A 12 4.38 6.61 2.44
C ILE A 12 5.60 5.99 3.12
N GLU A 13 5.43 4.80 3.70
CA GLU A 13 6.51 4.11 4.41
C GLU A 13 6.72 2.70 3.86
N VAL A 14 7.96 2.27 3.86
CA VAL A 14 8.28 0.86 3.62
C VAL A 14 8.55 0.24 4.99
N VAL A 15 7.76 -0.76 5.37
CA VAL A 15 7.81 -1.35 6.71
C VAL A 15 7.83 -2.87 6.63
N GLY A 16 8.47 -3.50 7.63
CA GLY A 16 8.51 -4.94 7.74
C GLY A 16 9.10 -5.62 6.52
N SER A 17 8.39 -6.60 5.98
CA SER A 17 8.85 -7.41 4.85
C SER A 17 8.49 -6.75 3.51
N TRP A 18 9.05 -5.56 3.26
CA TRP A 18 8.88 -4.80 2.02
C TRP A 18 7.44 -4.34 1.75
N ASN A 19 6.62 -4.22 2.78
CA ASN A 19 5.27 -3.68 2.67
C ASN A 19 5.32 -2.16 2.52
N VAL A 20 4.42 -1.61 1.69
CA VAL A 20 4.28 -0.17 1.53
C VAL A 20 3.03 0.26 2.29
N GLN A 21 3.22 1.08 3.31
CA GLN A 21 2.12 1.62 4.12
C GLN A 21 1.83 3.04 3.69
N VAL A 22 0.56 3.33 3.40
CA VAL A 22 0.13 4.64 2.91
C VAL A 22 -0.82 5.25 3.93
N ALA A 23 -0.54 6.48 4.35
CA ALA A 23 -1.45 7.28 5.18
C ALA A 23 -2.02 8.40 4.31
N THR A 24 -3.33 8.38 4.09
CA THR A 24 -4.04 9.37 3.29
C THR A 24 -4.97 10.16 4.20
N ASP A 25 -4.83 11.48 4.20
CA ASP A 25 -5.71 12.36 4.95
C ASP A 25 -6.78 12.93 4.05
N THR A 26 -8.02 12.90 4.52
CA THR A 26 -9.12 13.64 3.91
C THR A 26 -9.22 14.97 4.62
N VAL A 27 -9.01 16.06 3.90
CA VAL A 27 -8.99 17.42 4.45
C VAL A 27 -10.22 18.14 3.97
N ILE A 28 -10.97 18.72 4.92
CA ILE A 28 -12.15 19.54 4.64
C ILE A 28 -11.75 20.99 4.92
N LYS A 29 -11.96 21.87 3.94
CA LYS A 29 -11.64 23.28 4.06
C LYS A 29 -12.88 24.11 3.83
N GLU A 30 -12.94 25.25 4.52
CA GLU A 30 -13.93 26.29 4.31
C GLU A 30 -13.19 27.58 3.93
N ASP A 31 -13.47 28.07 2.72
CA ASP A 31 -12.81 29.27 2.18
C ASP A 31 -11.28 29.21 2.27
N GLY A 32 -10.73 28.02 1.99
CA GLY A 32 -9.28 27.79 2.02
C GLY A 32 -8.70 27.46 3.38
N THR A 33 -9.51 27.47 4.44
CA THR A 33 -9.05 27.17 5.79
C THR A 33 -9.47 25.75 6.18
N GLU A 34 -8.51 24.95 6.63
CA GLU A 34 -8.79 23.58 7.08
C GLU A 34 -9.64 23.62 8.34
N ILE A 35 -10.79 22.90 8.30
CA ILE A 35 -11.70 22.80 9.43
C ILE A 35 -11.82 21.38 9.97
N SER A 36 -11.42 20.39 9.20
CA SER A 36 -11.49 18.99 9.61
C SER A 36 -10.49 18.16 8.83
N ARG A 37 -9.97 17.12 9.48
CA ARG A 37 -9.03 16.18 8.84
C ARG A 37 -9.24 14.79 9.43
N SER A 38 -9.33 13.79 8.56
CA SER A 38 -9.39 12.40 8.99
C SER A 38 -8.35 11.59 8.23
N ARG A 39 -7.79 10.59 8.88
CA ARG A 39 -6.73 9.76 8.30
C ARG A 39 -7.20 8.35 8.04
N HIS A 40 -6.86 7.85 6.86
CA HIS A 40 -7.06 6.46 6.48
C HIS A 40 -5.70 5.86 6.14
N ARG A 41 -5.43 4.66 6.65
CA ARG A 41 -4.19 3.94 6.36
C ARG A 41 -4.51 2.65 5.63
N HIS A 42 -3.71 2.33 4.63
CA HIS A 42 -3.76 1.02 3.99
C HIS A 42 -2.35 0.52 3.72
N VAL A 43 -2.23 -0.80 3.59
CA VAL A 43 -0.94 -1.47 3.42
C VAL A 43 -0.97 -2.27 2.15
N LEU A 44 0.10 -2.18 1.37
CA LEU A 44 0.29 -2.94 0.14
C LEU A 44 1.46 -3.89 0.32
N ALA A 45 1.21 -5.19 0.07
CA ALA A 45 2.27 -6.19 0.08
C ALA A 45 2.79 -6.41 -1.35
N PRO A 46 4.04 -6.90 -1.52
CA PRO A 46 4.60 -7.14 -2.86
C PRO A 46 3.78 -8.10 -3.71
N CYS A 47 3.11 -9.08 -3.09
CA CYS A 47 2.22 -10.00 -3.78
C CYS A 47 1.16 -10.53 -2.83
N SER A 48 0.08 -11.07 -3.38
CA SER A 48 -0.87 -11.87 -2.62
C SER A 48 -0.50 -13.33 -2.76
N SER A 49 -0.58 -14.08 -1.67
CA SER A 49 -0.18 -15.47 -1.63
C SER A 49 -1.29 -16.33 -1.01
N THR A 50 -1.59 -17.43 -1.65
CA THR A 50 -2.57 -18.40 -1.16
C THR A 50 -1.98 -19.79 -1.17
N LYS A 51 -2.43 -20.61 -0.22
CA LYS A 51 -2.01 -22.00 -0.11
C LYS A 51 -3.25 -22.87 -0.22
N ASP A 52 -3.23 -23.83 -1.16
CA ASP A 52 -4.37 -24.72 -1.35
C ASP A 52 -4.33 -25.89 -0.36
N SER A 53 -5.33 -26.78 -0.43
CA SER A 53 -5.44 -27.92 0.47
C SER A 53 -4.30 -28.93 0.30
N ASP A 54 -3.64 -28.93 -0.83
CA ASP A 54 -2.48 -29.80 -1.10
C ASP A 54 -1.15 -29.18 -0.64
N GLY A 55 -1.20 -27.98 -0.08
CA GLY A 55 -0.01 -27.28 0.38
C GLY A 55 0.72 -26.54 -0.73
N LYS A 56 0.09 -26.37 -1.90
CA LYS A 56 0.69 -25.67 -3.02
C LYS A 56 0.43 -24.17 -2.92
N TRP A 57 1.48 -23.40 -3.07
CA TRP A 57 1.40 -21.93 -3.02
C TRP A 57 1.12 -21.33 -4.39
N THR A 58 0.28 -20.31 -4.40
CA THR A 58 0.04 -19.46 -5.58
C THR A 58 0.33 -18.03 -5.19
N HIS A 59 1.17 -17.37 -5.95
CA HIS A 59 1.55 -15.97 -5.72
C HIS A 59 1.09 -15.13 -6.91
N THR A 60 0.44 -14.00 -6.60
CA THR A 60 -0.02 -13.04 -7.61
C THR A 60 0.54 -11.68 -7.26
N ASP A 61 1.21 -11.03 -8.22
CA ASP A 61 1.75 -9.69 -8.02
C ASP A 61 0.62 -8.72 -7.67
N THR A 62 0.89 -7.84 -6.70
CA THR A 62 -0.09 -6.84 -6.29
C THR A 62 -0.30 -5.82 -7.39
N ASP A 63 -1.57 -5.59 -7.76
CA ASP A 63 -1.93 -4.58 -8.74
C ASP A 63 -2.04 -3.22 -8.05
N ILE A 64 -1.15 -2.30 -8.44
CA ILE A 64 -1.10 -0.95 -7.90
C ILE A 64 -1.61 0.11 -8.88
N SER A 65 -2.23 -0.33 -9.98
CA SER A 65 -2.69 0.59 -11.02
C SER A 65 -3.73 1.60 -10.53
N GLY A 66 -4.47 1.27 -9.46
CA GLY A 66 -5.44 2.16 -8.84
C GLY A 66 -4.86 3.09 -7.77
N GLU A 67 -3.56 2.99 -7.48
CA GLU A 67 -2.92 3.83 -6.47
C GLU A 67 -2.46 5.16 -7.07
N ALA A 68 -2.23 6.14 -6.20
CA ALA A 68 -1.67 7.42 -6.63
C ALA A 68 -0.28 7.21 -7.24
N SER A 69 0.13 8.10 -8.15
CA SER A 69 1.40 7.96 -8.86
C SER A 69 2.61 7.91 -7.93
N GLU A 70 2.59 8.65 -6.83
CA GLU A 70 3.65 8.64 -5.82
C GLU A 70 3.77 7.26 -5.15
N VAL A 71 2.63 6.64 -4.85
CA VAL A 71 2.58 5.31 -4.25
C VAL A 71 3.11 4.27 -5.23
N GLN A 72 2.69 4.37 -6.49
CA GLN A 72 3.19 3.47 -7.55
C GLN A 72 4.70 3.59 -7.70
N ALA A 73 5.24 4.81 -7.68
CA ALA A 73 6.68 5.04 -7.82
C ALA A 73 7.46 4.39 -6.67
N VAL A 74 6.99 4.54 -5.43
CA VAL A 74 7.63 3.94 -4.26
C VAL A 74 7.56 2.41 -4.35
N ALA A 75 6.38 1.86 -4.64
CA ALA A 75 6.19 0.42 -4.75
C ALA A 75 7.09 -0.18 -5.84
N ASN A 76 7.15 0.45 -7.01
CA ASN A 76 7.98 -0.03 -8.11
C ASN A 76 9.47 0.03 -7.77
N ALA A 77 9.90 1.03 -7.02
CA ALA A 77 11.29 1.14 -6.58
C ALA A 77 11.67 0.07 -5.57
N VAL A 78 10.74 -0.30 -4.68
CA VAL A 78 10.97 -1.28 -3.61
C VAL A 78 10.80 -2.71 -4.14
N TRP A 79 9.76 -2.96 -4.91
CA TRP A 79 9.36 -4.31 -5.33
C TRP A 79 10.08 -4.72 -6.62
N THR A 80 11.40 -4.88 -6.53
CA THR A 80 12.20 -5.44 -7.61
C THR A 80 11.93 -6.95 -7.71
N ASP A 81 12.38 -7.58 -8.80
CA ASP A 81 12.22 -9.03 -8.97
C ASP A 81 12.85 -9.79 -7.82
N THR A 82 14.01 -9.34 -7.34
CA THR A 82 14.69 -9.93 -6.19
C THR A 82 13.85 -9.82 -4.91
N VAL A 83 13.27 -8.64 -4.65
CA VAL A 83 12.43 -8.42 -3.48
C VAL A 83 11.17 -9.28 -3.54
N LYS A 84 10.54 -9.37 -4.71
CA LYS A 84 9.34 -10.21 -4.88
C LYS A 84 9.66 -11.68 -4.60
N ALA A 85 10.80 -12.17 -5.09
CA ALA A 85 11.24 -13.54 -4.82
C ALA A 85 11.51 -13.77 -3.32
N ASN A 86 12.17 -12.82 -2.69
CA ASN A 86 12.46 -12.90 -1.25
C ASN A 86 11.18 -12.86 -0.42
N TYR A 87 10.20 -12.06 -0.81
CA TYR A 87 8.92 -11.99 -0.13
C TYR A 87 8.16 -13.31 -0.23
N LYS A 88 8.15 -13.93 -1.41
CA LYS A 88 7.51 -15.24 -1.60
C LYS A 88 8.14 -16.30 -0.69
N THR A 89 9.47 -16.33 -0.63
CA THR A 89 10.19 -17.22 0.27
C THR A 89 9.83 -16.96 1.74
N PHE A 90 9.75 -15.67 2.12
CA PHE A 90 9.39 -15.28 3.47
C PHE A 90 7.97 -15.76 3.84
N VAL A 91 7.00 -15.56 2.97
CA VAL A 91 5.60 -15.98 3.20
C VAL A 91 5.54 -17.49 3.36
N GLU A 92 6.19 -18.24 2.47
CA GLU A 92 6.19 -19.70 2.53
C GLU A 92 6.86 -20.22 3.79
N SER A 93 7.90 -19.54 4.27
CA SER A 93 8.58 -19.91 5.51
C SER A 93 7.73 -19.69 6.76
N GLN A 94 6.76 -18.81 6.71
CA GLN A 94 5.84 -18.58 7.82
C GLN A 94 4.78 -19.68 7.96
N GLY A 95 4.61 -20.53 6.94
CA GLY A 95 3.67 -21.64 6.98
C GLY A 95 2.21 -21.23 7.04
N ILE A 96 1.90 -20.04 6.59
CA ILE A 96 0.56 -19.47 6.71
C ILE A 96 -0.37 -20.03 5.65
#